data_1ce6c1d4d20e166d9c78d854603a68ee
#
_entry.id   1ce6c1d4d20e166d9c78d854603a68ee
#
_cell.length_a   1.000
_cell.length_b   1.000
_cell.length_c   1.000
_cell.angle_alpha   90.00
_cell.angle_beta   90.00
_cell.angle_gamma   90.00
#
_symmetry.space_group_name_H-M   'P 1'
#
loop_
_entity.id
_entity.type
_entity.pdbx_description
1 polymer ?
#
loop_
_entity_poly.entity_id
_entity_poly.type
_entity_poly.pdbx_seq_one_letter_code
_entity_poly.pdbx_strand_id
1 'polypeptide(L)'
;MSCLPVCCLRDGLSSGQRRGRTQVSALRERARRGKKKISPASLHEGPGFSSYGRAGKRLLPEIVQVVQTGGNLPAIQGGAGGKAFDRPGRAWNGIMSMNAVVISLFLGGLALCIVTGASLLWALAFGLLCFTGHAFRLGFRPREIVGLCGRGVRTIGNILKIFVLIGMLTAVWRSAGTIPYIIHHCLPWVDPAHFHLWVFLLCSLLSLLLGTSFGTASTLGVVFMLLARTAGLDPLLTAGAVMSGIYVGDRSSPMSSSAALVCALTGTSIYDNVRLMWRTSLLPFFLVCLAYVLLPSARAESLPHVDGLFADGLVLDARALLPAVFMLVPLLLRWDVKKIMACSILAGCVVSLAVQQMAPAALLRCLVFGYEPPAGMEMLAGGGLLSMAQVAGIVLLTSAYAGLLEATGLLDGLSSLCKRLSLGLGAFRTTVLAGLPVAAVSCNQTLGIMLTKQLCAPLWQNGKEMVLPLENGIVLLAAIIPWSIAGSVPCAIMGVGPECLPYACYLYMVPLTDMLLRRR
;
A
#
# COMPACT_ATOMS: atom_id res chain seq x y z
N MET A 1 -31.29 22.08 -40.71
CA MET A 1 -31.41 23.42 -40.12
C MET A 1 -30.93 23.28 -38.69
N SER A 2 -29.93 23.91 -38.17
CA SER A 2 -28.95 24.92 -38.59
C SER A 2 -27.72 24.73 -37.70
N CYS A 3 -26.54 24.73 -38.29
CA CYS A 3 -25.24 24.79 -37.61
C CYS A 3 -25.09 26.15 -36.91
N LEU A 4 -24.47 26.14 -35.72
CA LEU A 4 -23.81 27.32 -35.15
C LEU A 4 -22.51 26.87 -34.45
N PRO A 5 -21.43 27.69 -34.46
CA PRO A 5 -20.08 27.17 -34.61
C PRO A 5 -19.28 27.11 -33.30
N VAL A 6 -18.50 26.04 -33.23
CA VAL A 6 -17.46 25.81 -32.21
C VAL A 6 -16.17 26.55 -32.65
N CYS A 7 -16.14 27.87 -32.56
CA CYS A 7 -14.95 28.62 -32.97
C CYS A 7 -14.44 29.71 -31.99
N CYS A 8 -15.01 29.89 -30.81
CA CYS A 8 -14.58 30.95 -29.89
C CYS A 8 -13.88 30.54 -28.60
N LEU A 9 -13.48 29.28 -28.43
CA LEU A 9 -12.80 28.83 -27.19
C LEU A 9 -11.29 28.52 -27.35
N ARG A 10 -10.73 28.80 -28.54
CA ARG A 10 -9.31 28.46 -28.79
C ARG A 10 -8.33 29.62 -28.57
N ASP A 11 -8.78 30.86 -28.54
CA ASP A 11 -7.90 32.03 -28.45
C ASP A 11 -7.75 32.62 -27.04
N GLY A 12 -8.58 32.20 -26.09
CA GLY A 12 -8.47 32.65 -24.68
C GLY A 12 -7.36 32.00 -23.87
N LEU A 13 -6.86 30.82 -24.27
CA LEU A 13 -5.86 30.05 -23.52
C LEU A 13 -4.40 30.39 -23.91
N SER A 14 -4.17 30.99 -25.07
CA SER A 14 -2.81 31.31 -25.53
C SER A 14 -2.21 32.59 -24.93
N SER A 15 -3.04 33.55 -24.52
CA SER A 15 -2.58 34.82 -23.95
C SER A 15 -2.19 34.72 -22.47
N GLY A 16 -2.84 33.85 -21.70
CA GLY A 16 -2.49 33.59 -20.28
C GLY A 16 -1.16 32.87 -20.10
N GLN A 17 -0.85 31.92 -20.99
CA GLN A 17 0.41 31.18 -20.92
C GLN A 17 1.63 32.01 -21.36
N ARG A 18 1.50 32.94 -22.26
CA ARG A 18 2.59 33.87 -22.67
C ARG A 18 2.93 34.86 -21.56
N ARG A 19 1.92 35.41 -20.84
CA ARG A 19 2.16 36.33 -19.71
C ARG A 19 2.82 35.62 -18.52
N GLY A 20 2.45 34.38 -18.21
CA GLY A 20 3.12 33.57 -17.15
C GLY A 20 4.58 33.26 -17.45
N ARG A 21 4.93 32.97 -18.71
CA ARG A 21 6.33 32.69 -19.09
C ARG A 21 7.24 33.92 -19.01
N THR A 22 6.74 35.11 -19.35
CA THR A 22 7.49 36.37 -19.26
C THR A 22 7.75 36.80 -17.81
N GLN A 23 6.81 36.56 -16.90
CA GLN A 23 7.01 36.85 -15.47
C GLN A 23 7.99 35.87 -14.79
N VAL A 24 7.95 34.60 -15.13
CA VAL A 24 8.90 33.60 -14.60
C VAL A 24 10.31 33.83 -15.12
N SER A 25 10.49 34.28 -16.37
CA SER A 25 11.83 34.63 -16.90
C SER A 25 12.38 35.89 -16.22
N ALA A 26 11.57 36.90 -15.96
CA ALA A 26 11.96 38.12 -15.26
C ALA A 26 12.33 37.86 -13.79
N LEU A 27 11.64 36.92 -13.11
CA LEU A 27 11.98 36.50 -11.75
C LEU A 27 13.28 35.70 -11.70
N ARG A 28 13.56 34.83 -12.70
CA ARG A 28 14.84 34.12 -12.82
C ARG A 28 16.02 35.04 -13.04
N GLU A 29 15.84 36.12 -13.80
CA GLU A 29 16.91 37.08 -14.07
C GLU A 29 17.20 37.99 -12.86
N ARG A 30 16.18 38.30 -12.04
CA ARG A 30 16.34 39.00 -10.75
C ARG A 30 17.01 38.14 -9.69
N ALA A 31 16.71 36.84 -9.64
CA ALA A 31 17.35 35.88 -8.73
C ALA A 31 18.84 35.67 -9.06
N ARG A 32 19.23 35.70 -10.35
CA ARG A 32 20.65 35.61 -10.78
C ARG A 32 21.47 36.83 -10.43
N ARG A 33 20.86 38.01 -10.21
CA ARG A 33 21.61 39.26 -9.89
C ARG A 33 21.82 39.50 -8.40
N GLY A 34 21.55 38.54 -7.53
CA GLY A 34 22.00 38.50 -6.12
C GLY A 34 21.53 39.66 -5.24
N LYS A 35 20.39 40.31 -5.51
CA LYS A 35 19.89 41.43 -4.68
C LYS A 35 18.48 41.19 -4.16
N LYS A 36 18.37 41.08 -2.83
CA LYS A 36 17.22 41.10 -1.92
C LYS A 36 16.39 39.82 -1.80
N LYS A 37 16.32 39.33 -0.55
CA LYS A 37 15.35 38.34 -0.05
C LYS A 37 13.92 38.84 -0.34
N ILE A 38 13.13 37.99 -1.00
CA ILE A 38 11.70 38.27 -1.27
C ILE A 38 10.92 37.89 0.00
N SER A 39 10.16 38.85 0.54
CA SER A 39 9.28 38.63 1.69
C SER A 39 8.07 37.78 1.28
N PRO A 40 7.58 36.88 2.16
CA PRO A 40 6.39 36.04 1.90
C PRO A 40 5.10 36.82 1.62
N ALA A 41 5.02 38.08 2.00
CA ALA A 41 3.83 38.92 1.84
C ALA A 41 3.55 39.35 0.38
N SER A 42 4.55 39.30 -0.53
CA SER A 42 4.39 39.78 -1.92
C SER A 42 3.83 38.74 -2.90
N LEU A 43 3.49 37.54 -2.43
CA LEU A 43 2.94 36.43 -3.24
C LEU A 43 1.40 36.34 -3.18
N HIS A 44 0.73 37.19 -2.39
CA HIS A 44 -0.73 37.10 -2.17
C HIS A 44 -1.60 37.99 -3.06
N GLU A 45 -1.01 38.86 -3.88
CA GLU A 45 -1.79 39.81 -4.69
C GLU A 45 -1.66 39.51 -6.19
N GLY A 46 -2.34 38.46 -6.67
CA GLY A 46 -2.57 38.22 -8.08
C GLY A 46 -3.99 37.69 -8.31
N PRO A 47 -4.79 38.29 -9.20
CA PRO A 47 -6.12 37.79 -9.50
C PRO A 47 -6.03 36.50 -10.31
N GLY A 48 -6.30 35.37 -9.68
CA GLY A 48 -6.30 34.05 -10.34
C GLY A 48 -6.29 32.85 -9.42
N PHE A 49 -6.18 32.99 -8.10
CA PHE A 49 -6.03 31.88 -7.14
C PHE A 49 -7.31 31.49 -6.38
N SER A 50 -8.50 31.88 -6.83
CA SER A 50 -9.73 31.62 -6.06
C SER A 50 -10.40 30.26 -6.32
N SER A 51 -9.81 29.36 -7.14
CA SER A 51 -10.47 28.10 -7.52
C SER A 51 -9.90 26.82 -6.90
N TYR A 52 -8.94 26.89 -5.97
CA TYR A 52 -8.44 25.71 -5.28
C TYR A 52 -9.13 25.55 -3.92
N GLY A 53 -9.93 24.49 -3.79
CA GLY A 53 -10.62 24.11 -2.57
C GLY A 53 -9.69 23.85 -1.38
N ARG A 54 -10.27 23.71 -0.17
CA ARG A 54 -9.56 23.58 1.13
C ARG A 54 -8.41 22.58 1.19
N ALA A 55 -8.35 21.60 0.29
CA ALA A 55 -7.25 20.63 0.20
C ALA A 55 -5.97 21.27 -0.37
N GLY A 56 -6.07 22.19 -1.33
CA GLY A 56 -4.91 22.89 -1.90
C GLY A 56 -4.22 23.83 -0.90
N LYS A 57 -4.95 24.37 0.07
CA LYS A 57 -4.38 25.28 1.08
C LYS A 57 -3.49 24.57 2.13
N ARG A 58 -3.62 23.26 2.30
CA ARG A 58 -2.77 22.47 3.21
C ARG A 58 -1.47 21.98 2.58
N LEU A 59 -1.45 21.82 1.24
CA LEU A 59 -0.26 21.37 0.51
C LEU A 59 0.65 22.51 0.05
N LEU A 60 0.14 23.74 0.03
CA LEU A 60 0.90 24.91 -0.43
C LEU A 60 2.20 25.17 0.34
N PRO A 61 2.26 25.03 1.69
CA PRO A 61 3.51 25.23 2.43
C PRO A 61 4.58 24.20 2.08
N GLU A 62 4.19 22.94 1.87
CA GLU A 62 5.12 21.86 1.51
C GLU A 62 5.62 21.99 0.08
N ILE A 63 4.75 22.36 -0.86
CA ILE A 63 5.11 22.61 -2.27
C ILE A 63 6.01 23.83 -2.38
N VAL A 64 5.77 24.88 -1.62
CA VAL A 64 6.62 26.09 -1.59
C VAL A 64 8.00 25.77 -1.05
N GLN A 65 8.11 24.89 -0.05
CA GLN A 65 9.39 24.45 0.50
C GLN A 65 10.19 23.62 -0.51
N VAL A 66 9.53 22.73 -1.28
CA VAL A 66 10.15 21.93 -2.34
C VAL A 66 10.58 22.80 -3.55
N VAL A 67 9.79 23.82 -3.91
CA VAL A 67 10.12 24.72 -5.01
C VAL A 67 11.23 25.72 -4.63
N GLN A 68 11.29 26.17 -3.38
CA GLN A 68 12.35 27.07 -2.88
C GLN A 68 13.70 26.35 -2.74
N THR A 69 13.72 25.03 -2.54
CA THR A 69 14.95 24.24 -2.44
C THR A 69 15.49 23.73 -3.80
N GLY A 70 14.84 24.14 -4.90
CA GLY A 70 15.36 23.84 -6.26
C GLY A 70 15.35 22.36 -6.63
N GLY A 71 14.48 21.54 -6.03
CA GLY A 71 14.40 20.11 -6.33
C GLY A 71 15.55 19.25 -5.77
N ASN A 72 16.54 19.87 -5.14
CA ASN A 72 17.46 19.16 -4.28
C ASN A 72 16.82 19.06 -2.91
N LEU A 73 16.41 17.87 -2.51
CA LEU A 73 16.26 17.55 -1.10
C LEU A 73 17.52 18.09 -0.40
N PRO A 74 17.40 18.87 0.67
CA PRO A 74 18.57 19.30 1.40
C PRO A 74 19.35 18.03 1.77
N ALA A 75 20.54 17.86 1.20
CA ALA A 75 21.51 17.00 1.82
C ALA A 75 21.51 17.45 3.26
N ILE A 76 21.08 16.58 4.18
CA ILE A 76 21.08 16.86 5.60
C ILE A 76 22.53 17.14 5.93
N GLN A 77 22.91 18.44 5.93
CA GLN A 77 24.13 18.88 6.55
C GLN A 77 23.94 18.67 8.03
N GLY A 78 24.16 17.41 8.45
CA GLY A 78 24.49 17.11 9.82
C GLY A 78 25.70 17.94 10.17
N GLY A 79 25.51 18.94 11.02
CA GLY A 79 26.61 19.62 11.67
C GLY A 79 27.42 18.63 12.50
N ALA A 80 28.40 18.04 11.88
CA ALA A 80 29.62 17.44 12.43
C ALA A 80 30.48 17.07 11.25
N GLY A 81 31.50 17.88 10.96
CA GLY A 81 32.68 17.65 10.18
C GLY A 81 32.58 16.64 9.05
N GLY A 82 32.20 17.08 7.85
CA GLY A 82 32.33 16.29 6.62
C GLY A 82 33.78 15.94 6.38
N LYS A 83 34.24 14.83 6.90
CA LYS A 83 35.37 14.11 6.34
C LYS A 83 34.84 13.30 5.17
N ALA A 84 34.97 13.86 3.96
CA ALA A 84 34.89 13.07 2.74
C ALA A 84 35.82 11.86 2.94
N PHE A 85 35.21 10.67 2.96
CA PHE A 85 35.91 9.42 3.11
C PHE A 85 36.53 9.06 1.76
N ASP A 86 37.63 9.75 1.47
CA ASP A 86 38.55 9.34 0.41
C ASP A 86 39.41 8.21 0.98
N ARG A 87 39.01 6.96 0.78
CA ARG A 87 39.75 5.75 1.19
C ARG A 87 39.95 4.81 0.01
N PRO A 88 41.18 4.33 -0.21
CA PRO A 88 41.56 3.56 -1.40
C PRO A 88 40.91 2.17 -1.43
N GLY A 89 40.68 1.64 -2.61
CA GLY A 89 39.94 0.49 -3.08
C GLY A 89 39.89 -0.81 -2.25
N ARG A 90 40.74 -1.03 -1.25
CA ARG A 90 40.66 -2.23 -0.37
C ARG A 90 39.59 -2.11 0.74
N ALA A 91 39.33 -0.91 1.23
CA ALA A 91 38.29 -0.69 2.25
C ALA A 91 36.87 -0.84 1.67
N TRP A 92 36.68 -0.49 0.40
CA TRP A 92 35.39 -0.63 -0.30
C TRP A 92 34.98 -2.09 -0.47
N ASN A 93 35.90 -2.99 -0.85
CA ASN A 93 35.60 -4.42 -0.99
C ASN A 93 35.23 -5.07 0.34
N GLY A 94 35.84 -4.66 1.45
CA GLY A 94 35.48 -5.12 2.79
C GLY A 94 34.10 -4.67 3.27
N ILE A 95 33.72 -3.44 2.99
CA ILE A 95 32.38 -2.89 3.35
C ILE A 95 31.30 -3.53 2.48
N MET A 96 31.52 -3.68 1.18
CA MET A 96 30.57 -4.36 0.29
C MET A 96 30.35 -5.83 0.67
N SER A 97 31.41 -6.55 1.08
CA SER A 97 31.29 -7.92 1.57
C SER A 97 30.51 -7.98 2.88
N MET A 98 30.71 -7.00 3.79
CA MET A 98 30.01 -6.95 5.07
C MET A 98 28.52 -6.62 4.90
N ASN A 99 28.15 -5.69 4.02
CA ASN A 99 26.76 -5.40 3.70
C ASN A 99 26.04 -6.65 3.17
N ALA A 100 26.69 -7.41 2.28
CA ALA A 100 26.17 -8.66 1.76
C ALA A 100 25.97 -9.69 2.88
N VAL A 101 26.93 -9.81 3.82
CA VAL A 101 26.81 -10.72 4.98
C VAL A 101 25.62 -10.34 5.86
N VAL A 102 25.44 -9.08 6.18
CA VAL A 102 24.32 -8.61 7.03
C VAL A 102 22.97 -8.87 6.36
N ILE A 103 22.86 -8.62 5.06
CA ILE A 103 21.64 -8.91 4.29
C ILE A 103 21.39 -10.43 4.24
N SER A 104 22.43 -11.23 3.99
CA SER A 104 22.31 -12.69 3.94
C SER A 104 21.90 -13.29 5.29
N LEU A 105 22.43 -12.79 6.41
CA LEU A 105 22.02 -13.20 7.75
C LEU A 105 20.55 -12.86 8.01
N PHE A 106 20.11 -11.67 7.64
CA PHE A 106 18.71 -11.26 7.77
C PHE A 106 17.78 -12.14 6.93
N LEU A 107 18.07 -12.32 5.64
CA LEU A 107 17.27 -13.16 4.75
C LEU A 107 17.31 -14.63 5.17
N GLY A 108 18.44 -15.12 5.66
CA GLY A 108 18.59 -16.46 6.22
C GLY A 108 17.73 -16.67 7.47
N GLY A 109 17.69 -15.68 8.38
CA GLY A 109 16.80 -15.71 9.54
C GLY A 109 15.31 -15.72 9.17
N LEU A 110 14.93 -14.96 8.15
CA LEU A 110 13.57 -14.98 7.60
C LEU A 110 13.21 -16.33 6.99
N ALA A 111 14.10 -16.89 6.16
CA ALA A 111 13.91 -18.20 5.54
C ALA A 111 13.78 -19.31 6.62
N LEU A 112 14.61 -19.27 7.65
CA LEU A 112 14.54 -20.22 8.77
C LEU A 112 13.18 -20.13 9.49
N CYS A 113 12.69 -18.93 9.79
CA CYS A 113 11.38 -18.77 10.43
C CYS A 113 10.23 -19.31 9.55
N ILE A 114 10.29 -19.12 8.23
CA ILE A 114 9.29 -19.66 7.30
C ILE A 114 9.33 -21.19 7.31
N VAL A 115 10.52 -21.78 7.20
CA VAL A 115 10.68 -23.26 7.16
C VAL A 115 10.26 -23.91 8.49
N THR A 116 10.55 -23.25 9.62
CA THR A 116 10.21 -23.78 10.96
C THR A 116 8.79 -23.45 11.42
N GLY A 117 8.04 -22.62 10.67
CA GLY A 117 6.73 -22.12 11.10
C GLY A 117 6.79 -21.15 12.30
N ALA A 118 7.99 -20.66 12.65
CA ALA A 118 8.16 -19.72 13.74
C ALA A 118 7.61 -18.34 13.38
N SER A 119 7.22 -17.56 14.40
CA SER A 119 6.70 -16.21 14.19
C SER A 119 7.73 -15.31 13.48
N LEU A 120 7.32 -14.67 12.40
CA LEU A 120 8.13 -13.70 11.64
C LEU A 120 8.66 -12.55 12.51
N LEU A 121 8.00 -12.25 13.64
CA LEU A 121 8.47 -11.25 14.60
C LEU A 121 9.88 -11.53 15.11
N TRP A 122 10.23 -12.80 15.35
CA TRP A 122 11.57 -13.18 15.79
C TRP A 122 12.63 -12.90 14.72
N ALA A 123 12.35 -13.25 13.46
CA ALA A 123 13.27 -12.96 12.35
C ALA A 123 13.45 -11.45 12.14
N LEU A 124 12.37 -10.68 12.26
CA LEU A 124 12.43 -9.21 12.13
C LEU A 124 13.18 -8.57 13.31
N ALA A 125 12.98 -9.07 14.54
CA ALA A 125 13.75 -8.62 15.70
C ALA A 125 15.24 -8.94 15.54
N PHE A 126 15.57 -10.14 15.06
CA PHE A 126 16.94 -10.53 14.72
C PHE A 126 17.52 -9.61 13.63
N GLY A 127 16.74 -9.30 12.58
CA GLY A 127 17.14 -8.34 11.55
C GLY A 127 17.45 -6.95 12.12
N LEU A 128 16.62 -6.46 13.03
CA LEU A 128 16.88 -5.18 13.72
C LEU A 128 18.21 -5.21 14.50
N LEU A 129 18.52 -6.32 15.16
CA LEU A 129 19.81 -6.50 15.84
C LEU A 129 20.98 -6.50 14.86
N CYS A 130 20.85 -7.21 13.72
CA CYS A 130 21.88 -7.25 12.68
C CYS A 130 22.15 -5.84 12.10
N PHE A 131 21.09 -5.10 11.76
CA PHE A 131 21.23 -3.73 11.20
C PHE A 131 21.76 -2.75 12.24
N THR A 132 21.35 -2.86 13.50
CA THR A 132 21.88 -2.07 14.61
C THR A 132 23.38 -2.36 14.83
N GLY A 133 23.76 -3.64 14.87
CA GLY A 133 25.17 -4.06 14.99
C GLY A 133 26.02 -3.56 13.83
N HIS A 134 25.47 -3.55 12.61
CA HIS A 134 26.14 -2.98 11.45
C HIS A 134 26.32 -1.45 11.57
N ALA A 135 25.27 -0.74 12.00
CA ALA A 135 25.35 0.71 12.23
C ALA A 135 26.38 1.06 13.30
N PHE A 136 26.52 0.28 14.39
CA PHE A 136 27.59 0.45 15.36
C PHE A 136 28.97 0.30 14.76
N ARG A 137 29.18 -0.68 13.88
CA ARG A 137 30.46 -0.88 13.18
C ARG A 137 30.81 0.26 12.23
N LEU A 138 29.80 0.93 11.67
CA LEU A 138 29.96 2.13 10.85
C LEU A 138 30.26 3.40 11.67
N GLY A 139 30.21 3.30 13.03
CA GLY A 139 30.53 4.39 13.94
C GLY A 139 29.36 5.24 14.39
N PHE A 140 28.12 4.80 14.13
CA PHE A 140 26.94 5.50 14.65
C PHE A 140 26.85 5.34 16.19
N ARG A 141 26.52 6.44 16.87
CA ARG A 141 26.32 6.43 18.34
C ARG A 141 24.96 5.84 18.71
N PRO A 142 24.79 5.23 19.91
CA PRO A 142 23.52 4.67 20.35
C PRO A 142 22.33 5.63 20.22
N ARG A 143 22.53 6.90 20.57
CA ARG A 143 21.50 7.95 20.46
C ARG A 143 21.09 8.23 19.01
N GLU A 144 22.04 8.16 18.07
CA GLU A 144 21.77 8.35 16.65
C GLU A 144 20.97 7.17 16.09
N ILE A 145 21.33 5.94 16.46
CA ILE A 145 20.61 4.71 16.09
C ILE A 145 19.16 4.76 16.58
N VAL A 146 18.95 5.08 17.86
CA VAL A 146 17.60 5.25 18.44
C VAL A 146 16.83 6.36 17.70
N GLY A 147 17.50 7.46 17.36
CA GLY A 147 16.92 8.54 16.57
C GLY A 147 16.52 8.12 15.16
N LEU A 148 17.33 7.28 14.49
CA LEU A 148 17.04 6.71 13.18
C LEU A 148 15.84 5.76 13.23
N CYS A 149 15.82 4.82 14.17
CA CYS A 149 14.68 3.94 14.43
C CYS A 149 13.41 4.73 14.74
N GLY A 150 13.49 5.75 15.59
CA GLY A 150 12.37 6.61 15.95
C GLY A 150 11.80 7.40 14.78
N ARG A 151 12.65 7.85 13.84
CA ARG A 151 12.19 8.47 12.59
C ARG A 151 11.41 7.47 11.73
N GLY A 152 11.92 6.27 11.56
CA GLY A 152 11.23 5.20 10.84
C GLY A 152 9.84 4.91 11.44
N VAL A 153 9.76 4.75 12.76
CA VAL A 153 8.49 4.48 13.47
C VAL A 153 7.50 5.65 13.36
N ARG A 154 7.95 6.88 13.35
CA ARG A 154 7.05 8.04 13.20
C ARG A 154 6.29 8.04 11.88
N THR A 155 6.86 7.48 10.82
CA THR A 155 6.21 7.43 9.49
C THR A 155 4.97 6.55 9.46
N ILE A 156 4.87 5.56 10.36
CA ILE A 156 3.76 4.60 10.39
C ILE A 156 2.62 4.94 11.34
N GLY A 157 2.67 6.07 12.03
CA GLY A 157 1.62 6.45 13.00
C GLY A 157 0.21 6.46 12.39
N ASN A 158 0.07 6.78 11.11
CA ASN A 158 -1.20 6.70 10.40
C ASN A 158 -1.63 5.25 10.12
N ILE A 159 -0.70 4.34 9.86
CA ILE A 159 -0.96 2.92 9.62
C ILE A 159 -1.45 2.25 10.90
N LEU A 160 -0.81 2.55 12.04
CA LEU A 160 -1.24 2.03 13.34
C LEU A 160 -2.67 2.47 13.72
N LYS A 161 -3.05 3.72 13.42
CA LYS A 161 -4.44 4.19 13.60
C LYS A 161 -5.42 3.40 12.74
N ILE A 162 -5.05 3.05 11.51
CA ILE A 162 -5.88 2.23 10.63
C ILE A 162 -6.02 0.81 11.20
N PHE A 163 -4.97 0.22 11.78
CA PHE A 163 -5.06 -1.11 12.41
C PHE A 163 -6.03 -1.13 13.60
N VAL A 164 -6.00 -0.09 14.44
CA VAL A 164 -6.99 0.07 15.51
C VAL A 164 -8.40 0.06 14.94
N LEU A 165 -8.65 0.87 13.91
CA LEU A 165 -9.97 0.94 13.26
C LEU A 165 -10.37 -0.38 12.60
N ILE A 166 -9.45 -1.08 11.92
CA ILE A 166 -9.73 -2.39 11.29
C ILE A 166 -10.11 -3.42 12.34
N GLY A 167 -9.34 -3.53 13.43
CA GLY A 167 -9.64 -4.46 14.50
C GLY A 167 -11.02 -4.24 15.10
N MET A 168 -11.35 -3.00 15.44
CA MET A 168 -12.68 -2.63 15.97
C MET A 168 -13.80 -2.84 14.96
N LEU A 169 -13.58 -2.45 13.70
CA LEU A 169 -14.55 -2.60 12.61
C LEU A 169 -14.95 -4.06 12.41
N THR A 170 -13.95 -4.94 12.30
CA THR A 170 -14.19 -6.37 12.05
C THR A 170 -14.91 -7.05 13.21
N ALA A 171 -14.67 -6.65 14.45
CA ALA A 171 -15.41 -7.14 15.61
C ALA A 171 -16.85 -6.66 15.62
N VAL A 172 -17.05 -5.35 15.40
CA VAL A 172 -18.40 -4.74 15.42
C VAL A 172 -19.29 -5.24 14.28
N TRP A 173 -18.75 -5.45 13.09
CA TRP A 173 -19.53 -6.00 11.97
C TRP A 173 -20.04 -7.42 12.23
N ARG A 174 -19.31 -8.18 13.04
CA ARG A 174 -19.74 -9.51 13.51
C ARG A 174 -20.80 -9.39 14.58
N SER A 175 -20.54 -8.60 15.62
CA SER A 175 -21.47 -8.45 16.75
C SER A 175 -22.77 -7.71 16.39
N ALA A 176 -22.75 -6.79 15.42
CA ALA A 176 -23.94 -6.11 14.90
C ALA A 176 -24.80 -6.98 13.98
N GLY A 177 -24.34 -8.19 13.63
CA GLY A 177 -25.05 -9.05 12.68
C GLY A 177 -24.88 -8.60 11.21
N THR A 178 -24.03 -7.60 10.92
CA THR A 178 -23.81 -7.10 9.55
C THR A 178 -23.28 -8.19 8.64
N ILE A 179 -22.24 -8.92 9.07
CA ILE A 179 -21.64 -10.00 8.30
C ILE A 179 -22.61 -11.19 8.17
N PRO A 180 -23.25 -11.70 9.25
CA PRO A 180 -24.28 -12.74 9.15
C PRO A 180 -25.41 -12.37 8.21
N TYR A 181 -25.91 -11.15 8.27
CA TYR A 181 -26.97 -10.68 7.37
C TYR A 181 -26.53 -10.71 5.90
N ILE A 182 -25.33 -10.21 5.60
CA ILE A 182 -24.76 -10.23 4.23
C ILE A 182 -24.60 -11.69 3.76
N ILE A 183 -24.06 -12.57 4.61
CA ILE A 183 -23.86 -13.98 4.26
C ILE A 183 -25.23 -14.63 3.99
N HIS A 184 -26.21 -14.46 4.87
CA HIS A 184 -27.56 -15.04 4.72
C HIS A 184 -28.19 -14.68 3.38
N HIS A 185 -28.11 -13.41 2.97
CA HIS A 185 -28.74 -12.95 1.73
C HIS A 185 -27.88 -13.18 0.48
N CYS A 186 -26.55 -13.23 0.58
CA CYS A 186 -25.67 -13.41 -0.56
C CYS A 186 -25.37 -14.89 -0.87
N LEU A 187 -25.36 -15.77 0.16
CA LEU A 187 -24.98 -17.17 -0.01
C LEU A 187 -25.80 -17.91 -1.07
N PRO A 188 -27.13 -17.72 -1.19
CA PRO A 188 -27.93 -18.35 -2.24
C PRO A 188 -27.54 -17.95 -3.68
N TRP A 189 -26.87 -16.81 -3.84
CA TRP A 189 -26.42 -16.28 -5.13
C TRP A 189 -24.96 -16.64 -5.45
N VAL A 190 -24.26 -17.31 -4.54
CA VAL A 190 -22.89 -17.74 -4.75
C VAL A 190 -22.87 -18.91 -5.73
N ASP A 191 -22.29 -18.68 -6.90
CA ASP A 191 -21.91 -19.77 -7.81
C ASP A 191 -20.49 -20.22 -7.45
N PRO A 192 -20.30 -21.42 -6.90
CA PRO A 192 -18.97 -21.91 -6.54
C PRO A 192 -17.99 -21.93 -7.71
N ALA A 193 -18.46 -22.17 -8.93
CA ALA A 193 -17.61 -22.29 -10.10
C ALA A 193 -16.93 -20.95 -10.49
N HIS A 194 -17.64 -19.84 -10.28
CA HIS A 194 -17.14 -18.51 -10.66
C HIS A 194 -16.88 -17.59 -9.47
N PHE A 195 -16.96 -18.11 -8.25
CA PHE A 195 -16.84 -17.31 -7.02
C PHE A 195 -15.53 -16.50 -6.97
N HIS A 196 -14.39 -17.13 -7.22
CA HIS A 196 -13.07 -16.47 -7.14
C HIS A 196 -12.89 -15.40 -8.22
N LEU A 197 -13.50 -15.59 -9.40
CA LEU A 197 -13.54 -14.55 -10.43
C LEU A 197 -14.33 -13.32 -9.95
N TRP A 198 -15.52 -13.53 -9.35
CA TRP A 198 -16.32 -12.43 -8.81
C TRP A 198 -15.61 -11.72 -7.66
N VAL A 199 -14.94 -12.45 -6.77
CA VAL A 199 -14.10 -11.89 -5.70
C VAL A 199 -13.03 -10.98 -6.29
N PHE A 200 -12.30 -11.44 -7.29
CA PHE A 200 -11.27 -10.65 -7.98
C PHE A 200 -11.85 -9.40 -8.63
N LEU A 201 -12.95 -9.52 -9.38
CA LEU A 201 -13.56 -8.40 -10.10
C LEU A 201 -14.12 -7.34 -9.15
N LEU A 202 -14.85 -7.74 -8.11
CA LEU A 202 -15.46 -6.81 -7.15
C LEU A 202 -14.41 -6.14 -6.27
N CYS A 203 -13.39 -6.87 -5.83
CA CYS A 203 -12.24 -6.28 -5.12
C CYS A 203 -11.46 -5.31 -6.03
N SER A 204 -11.29 -5.64 -7.31
CA SER A 204 -10.64 -4.73 -8.28
C SER A 204 -11.42 -3.45 -8.47
N LEU A 205 -12.74 -3.55 -8.65
CA LEU A 205 -13.62 -2.39 -8.82
C LEU A 205 -13.58 -1.48 -7.59
N LEU A 206 -13.74 -2.05 -6.39
CA LEU A 206 -13.71 -1.28 -5.15
C LEU A 206 -12.33 -0.66 -4.91
N SER A 207 -11.26 -1.41 -5.16
CA SER A 207 -9.89 -0.92 -5.02
C SER A 207 -9.59 0.24 -5.95
N LEU A 208 -10.09 0.21 -7.20
CA LEU A 208 -9.97 1.33 -8.14
C LEU A 208 -10.66 2.60 -7.66
N LEU A 209 -11.82 2.46 -7.01
CA LEU A 209 -12.56 3.57 -6.42
C LEU A 209 -11.85 4.16 -5.20
N LEU A 210 -11.30 3.30 -4.33
CA LEU A 210 -10.62 3.68 -3.08
C LEU A 210 -9.19 4.14 -3.28
N GLY A 211 -8.48 3.53 -4.19
CA GLY A 211 -7.05 3.69 -4.38
C GLY A 211 -6.20 3.12 -3.24
N THR A 212 -6.74 2.20 -2.41
CA THR A 212 -6.01 1.61 -1.28
C THR A 212 -6.26 0.11 -1.17
N SER A 213 -5.18 -0.67 -1.08
CA SER A 213 -5.23 -2.11 -0.84
C SER A 213 -5.84 -2.44 0.53
N PHE A 214 -5.41 -1.75 1.60
CA PHE A 214 -5.88 -2.00 2.96
C PHE A 214 -7.35 -1.67 3.16
N GLY A 215 -7.84 -0.59 2.54
CA GLY A 215 -9.25 -0.21 2.60
C GLY A 215 -10.15 -1.30 1.99
N THR A 216 -9.78 -1.83 0.84
CA THR A 216 -10.53 -2.89 0.15
C THR A 216 -10.43 -4.23 0.90
N ALA A 217 -9.25 -4.60 1.41
CA ALA A 217 -9.07 -5.83 2.18
C ALA A 217 -9.93 -5.83 3.46
N SER A 218 -9.98 -4.68 4.18
CA SER A 218 -10.76 -4.55 5.42
C SER A 218 -12.27 -4.48 5.21
N THR A 219 -12.72 -4.30 3.98
CA THR A 219 -14.14 -4.26 3.61
C THR A 219 -14.56 -5.56 2.93
N LEU A 220 -14.47 -5.57 1.59
CA LEU A 220 -14.87 -6.73 0.80
C LEU A 220 -14.03 -7.98 1.10
N GLY A 221 -12.72 -7.81 1.40
CA GLY A 221 -11.86 -8.95 1.70
C GLY A 221 -12.38 -9.77 2.88
N VAL A 222 -12.75 -9.12 3.99
CA VAL A 222 -13.31 -9.81 5.17
C VAL A 222 -14.65 -10.47 4.85
N VAL A 223 -15.53 -9.80 4.10
CA VAL A 223 -16.83 -10.35 3.72
C VAL A 223 -16.66 -11.60 2.86
N PHE A 224 -15.84 -11.54 1.81
CA PHE A 224 -15.60 -12.68 0.92
C PHE A 224 -14.92 -13.86 1.63
N MET A 225 -14.00 -13.58 2.54
CA MET A 225 -13.36 -14.64 3.33
C MET A 225 -14.35 -15.38 4.22
N LEU A 226 -15.28 -14.66 4.86
CA LEU A 226 -16.32 -15.30 5.67
C LEU A 226 -17.32 -16.04 4.80
N LEU A 227 -17.73 -15.44 3.67
CA LEU A 227 -18.61 -16.09 2.71
C LEU A 227 -18.00 -17.39 2.16
N ALA A 228 -16.70 -17.37 1.81
CA ALA A 228 -15.99 -18.56 1.34
C ALA A 228 -15.94 -19.67 2.41
N ARG A 229 -15.60 -19.31 3.65
CA ARG A 229 -15.56 -20.27 4.76
C ARG A 229 -16.95 -20.88 5.04
N THR A 230 -18.00 -20.08 4.99
CA THR A 230 -19.39 -20.55 5.17
C THR A 230 -19.83 -21.44 4.00
N ALA A 231 -19.43 -21.11 2.77
CA ALA A 231 -19.75 -21.89 1.58
C ALA A 231 -18.86 -23.15 1.41
N GLY A 232 -17.89 -23.41 2.31
CA GLY A 232 -16.96 -24.53 2.17
C GLY A 232 -15.98 -24.38 1.00
N LEU A 233 -15.75 -23.15 0.51
CA LEU A 233 -14.81 -22.84 -0.56
C LEU A 233 -13.41 -22.65 -0.01
N ASP A 234 -12.37 -22.83 -0.87
CA ASP A 234 -10.97 -22.71 -0.49
C ASP A 234 -10.63 -21.29 0.01
N PRO A 235 -10.28 -21.10 1.31
CA PRO A 235 -9.94 -19.80 1.85
C PRO A 235 -8.64 -19.22 1.28
N LEU A 236 -7.66 -20.06 0.90
CA LEU A 236 -6.38 -19.59 0.38
C LEU A 236 -6.54 -19.06 -1.04
N LEU A 237 -7.31 -19.75 -1.87
CA LEU A 237 -7.63 -19.29 -3.22
C LEU A 237 -8.48 -18.02 -3.19
N THR A 238 -9.45 -17.95 -2.26
CA THR A 238 -10.25 -16.73 -2.03
C THR A 238 -9.39 -15.55 -1.62
N ALA A 239 -8.48 -15.75 -0.65
CA ALA A 239 -7.56 -14.70 -0.22
C ALA A 239 -6.61 -14.27 -1.33
N GLY A 240 -6.14 -15.21 -2.17
CA GLY A 240 -5.35 -14.92 -3.36
C GLY A 240 -6.11 -14.07 -4.38
N ALA A 241 -7.40 -14.35 -4.59
CA ALA A 241 -8.26 -13.54 -5.47
C ALA A 241 -8.49 -12.13 -4.90
N VAL A 242 -8.71 -12.01 -3.59
CA VAL A 242 -8.77 -10.71 -2.90
C VAL A 242 -7.45 -9.96 -3.07
N MET A 243 -6.30 -10.60 -2.78
CA MET A 243 -4.97 -10.01 -2.94
C MET A 243 -4.74 -9.51 -4.36
N SER A 244 -5.11 -10.28 -5.37
CA SER A 244 -5.05 -9.85 -6.76
C SER A 244 -5.91 -8.61 -7.02
N GLY A 245 -7.14 -8.60 -6.54
CA GLY A 245 -8.10 -7.51 -6.77
C GLY A 245 -7.70 -6.20 -6.09
N ILE A 246 -7.27 -6.25 -4.84
CA ILE A 246 -6.92 -5.02 -4.09
C ILE A 246 -5.72 -4.28 -4.69
N TYR A 247 -4.81 -5.00 -5.35
CA TYR A 247 -3.64 -4.39 -5.99
C TYR A 247 -3.90 -3.86 -7.40
N VAL A 248 -5.02 -4.17 -8.02
CA VAL A 248 -5.44 -3.52 -9.27
C VAL A 248 -5.62 -2.02 -9.05
N GLY A 249 -6.32 -1.62 -7.98
CA GLY A 249 -6.55 -0.23 -7.66
C GLY A 249 -5.38 0.45 -6.95
N ASP A 250 -4.69 -0.25 -6.04
CA ASP A 250 -3.50 0.30 -5.38
C ASP A 250 -2.41 0.71 -6.38
N ARG A 251 -2.31 0.01 -7.50
CA ARG A 251 -1.42 0.36 -8.61
C ARG A 251 -2.05 1.37 -9.57
N SER A 252 -3.30 1.15 -10.01
CA SER A 252 -3.85 1.80 -11.22
C SER A 252 -4.91 2.86 -10.95
N SER A 253 -5.18 3.20 -9.69
CA SER A 253 -6.12 4.27 -9.32
C SER A 253 -5.43 5.63 -9.23
N PRO A 254 -6.06 6.71 -9.73
CA PRO A 254 -5.54 8.07 -9.52
C PRO A 254 -5.59 8.51 -8.05
N MET A 255 -6.28 7.76 -7.18
CA MET A 255 -6.35 7.98 -5.73
C MET A 255 -5.28 7.20 -4.96
N SER A 256 -4.49 6.36 -5.64
CA SER A 256 -3.46 5.54 -5.01
C SER A 256 -2.29 6.35 -4.47
N SER A 257 -1.89 6.05 -3.23
CA SER A 257 -0.74 6.66 -2.59
C SER A 257 0.59 6.18 -3.18
N SER A 258 0.68 4.91 -3.62
CA SER A 258 1.86 4.36 -4.29
C SER A 258 2.06 4.99 -5.66
N ALA A 259 0.99 5.11 -6.47
CA ALA A 259 1.03 5.80 -7.75
C ALA A 259 1.36 7.30 -7.61
N ALA A 260 0.81 7.99 -6.60
CA ALA A 260 1.17 9.38 -6.29
C ALA A 260 2.65 9.53 -5.91
N LEU A 261 3.20 8.59 -5.14
CA LEU A 261 4.63 8.57 -4.80
C LEU A 261 5.50 8.38 -6.04
N VAL A 262 5.18 7.42 -6.91
CA VAL A 262 5.91 7.21 -8.17
C VAL A 262 5.85 8.47 -9.03
N CYS A 263 4.70 9.13 -9.14
CA CYS A 263 4.58 10.42 -9.84
C CYS A 263 5.52 11.48 -9.27
N ALA A 264 5.55 11.63 -7.94
CA ALA A 264 6.41 12.60 -7.27
C ALA A 264 7.91 12.32 -7.51
N LEU A 265 8.30 11.04 -7.46
CA LEU A 265 9.68 10.61 -7.66
C LEU A 265 10.16 10.71 -9.11
N THR A 266 9.25 10.58 -10.08
CA THR A 266 9.56 10.57 -11.52
C THR A 266 9.25 11.90 -12.21
N GLY A 267 8.59 12.83 -11.51
CA GLY A 267 8.20 14.13 -12.06
C GLY A 267 7.12 14.02 -13.15
N THR A 268 6.19 13.07 -13.01
CA THR A 268 5.14 12.77 -13.99
C THR A 268 3.74 13.14 -13.49
N SER A 269 2.75 13.16 -14.40
CA SER A 269 1.34 13.36 -14.06
C SER A 269 0.68 12.03 -13.70
N ILE A 270 -0.15 12.02 -12.65
CA ILE A 270 -0.89 10.83 -12.22
C ILE A 270 -1.81 10.29 -13.33
N TYR A 271 -2.48 11.16 -14.07
CA TYR A 271 -3.41 10.75 -15.13
C TYR A 271 -2.71 10.13 -16.33
N ASP A 272 -1.52 10.64 -16.70
CA ASP A 272 -0.70 10.06 -17.75
C ASP A 272 -0.16 8.69 -17.33
N ASN A 273 0.29 8.56 -16.09
CA ASN A 273 0.76 7.30 -15.53
C ASN A 273 -0.35 6.26 -15.48
N VAL A 274 -1.55 6.62 -14.99
CA VAL A 274 -2.71 5.72 -14.93
C VAL A 274 -3.07 5.22 -16.33
N ARG A 275 -3.05 6.09 -17.35
CA ARG A 275 -3.30 5.67 -18.74
C ARG A 275 -2.26 4.65 -19.23
N LEU A 276 -0.98 4.84 -18.89
CA LEU A 276 0.08 3.88 -19.23
C LEU A 276 -0.09 2.57 -18.47
N MET A 277 -0.42 2.62 -17.18
CA MET A 277 -0.67 1.45 -16.34
C MET A 277 -1.84 0.61 -16.85
N TRP A 278 -2.94 1.24 -17.25
CA TRP A 278 -4.08 0.53 -17.85
C TRP A 278 -3.70 -0.23 -19.13
N ARG A 279 -2.93 0.39 -20.02
CA ARG A 279 -2.49 -0.28 -21.25
C ARG A 279 -1.67 -1.54 -20.99
N THR A 280 -0.84 -1.54 -19.95
CA THR A 280 -0.02 -2.69 -19.59
C THR A 280 -0.75 -3.71 -18.71
N SER A 281 -1.90 -3.32 -18.12
CA SER A 281 -2.70 -4.20 -17.26
C SER A 281 -3.75 -5.01 -18.00
N LEU A 282 -4.22 -4.57 -19.17
CA LEU A 282 -5.35 -5.22 -19.83
C LEU A 282 -5.10 -6.71 -20.08
N LEU A 283 -3.98 -7.05 -20.72
CA LEU A 283 -3.66 -8.44 -20.99
C LEU A 283 -3.50 -9.28 -19.72
N PRO A 284 -2.65 -8.89 -18.72
CA PRO A 284 -2.56 -9.66 -17.49
C PRO A 284 -3.88 -9.71 -16.71
N PHE A 285 -4.71 -8.67 -16.75
CA PHE A 285 -6.03 -8.68 -16.11
C PHE A 285 -6.93 -9.78 -16.69
N PHE A 286 -7.01 -9.88 -18.01
CA PHE A 286 -7.76 -10.96 -18.67
C PHE A 286 -7.16 -12.34 -18.40
N LEU A 287 -5.84 -12.47 -18.37
CA LEU A 287 -5.18 -13.74 -18.01
C LEU A 287 -5.49 -14.15 -16.57
N VAL A 288 -5.59 -13.20 -15.65
CA VAL A 288 -5.97 -13.45 -14.25
C VAL A 288 -7.45 -13.83 -14.15
N CYS A 289 -8.34 -13.18 -14.90
CA CYS A 289 -9.74 -13.61 -14.99
C CYS A 289 -9.84 -15.06 -15.48
N LEU A 290 -9.11 -15.40 -16.55
CA LEU A 290 -9.06 -16.76 -17.07
C LEU A 290 -8.49 -17.74 -16.03
N ALA A 291 -7.42 -17.36 -15.31
CA ALA A 291 -6.85 -18.19 -14.25
C ALA A 291 -7.87 -18.50 -13.16
N TYR A 292 -8.65 -17.52 -12.70
CA TYR A 292 -9.68 -17.76 -11.67
C TYR A 292 -10.93 -18.51 -12.19
N VAL A 293 -11.15 -18.55 -13.49
CA VAL A 293 -12.15 -19.44 -14.09
C VAL A 293 -11.65 -20.89 -14.17
N LEU A 294 -10.34 -21.06 -14.45
CA LEU A 294 -9.74 -22.38 -14.64
C LEU A 294 -9.28 -23.05 -13.35
N LEU A 295 -9.00 -22.26 -12.30
CA LEU A 295 -8.61 -22.81 -11.00
C LEU A 295 -9.80 -23.54 -10.38
N PRO A 296 -9.63 -24.83 -10.01
CA PRO A 296 -10.73 -25.61 -9.48
C PRO A 296 -11.17 -25.02 -8.15
N SER A 297 -12.39 -24.50 -8.09
CA SER A 297 -13.07 -24.32 -6.83
C SER A 297 -13.40 -25.72 -6.30
N ALA A 298 -13.08 -25.97 -5.02
CA ALA A 298 -13.54 -27.20 -4.38
C ALA A 298 -15.06 -27.32 -4.66
N ARG A 299 -15.47 -28.46 -5.19
CA ARG A 299 -16.91 -28.73 -5.36
C ARG A 299 -17.53 -28.76 -3.98
N ALA A 300 -18.18 -27.65 -3.60
CA ALA A 300 -19.13 -27.70 -2.50
C ALA A 300 -20.22 -28.66 -2.97
N GLU A 301 -20.25 -29.86 -2.42
CA GLU A 301 -21.26 -30.89 -2.77
C GLU A 301 -22.68 -30.40 -2.49
N SER A 302 -22.86 -29.44 -1.62
CA SER A 302 -24.06 -28.61 -1.42
C SER A 302 -23.68 -27.39 -0.58
N LEU A 303 -24.18 -26.21 -0.96
CA LEU A 303 -24.09 -25.05 -0.08
C LEU A 303 -24.87 -25.37 1.21
N PRO A 304 -24.32 -25.07 2.39
CA PRO A 304 -25.01 -25.32 3.65
C PRO A 304 -26.38 -24.58 3.62
N HIS A 305 -27.44 -25.24 4.11
CA HIS A 305 -28.74 -24.60 4.28
C HIS A 305 -28.58 -23.42 5.24
N VAL A 306 -28.89 -22.21 4.76
CA VAL A 306 -28.68 -20.95 5.47
C VAL A 306 -29.71 -20.76 6.60
N ASP A 307 -30.87 -21.40 6.47
CA ASP A 307 -32.06 -21.15 7.30
C ASP A 307 -31.90 -21.47 8.80
N GLY A 308 -30.84 -22.18 9.20
CA GLY A 308 -30.55 -22.46 10.61
C GLY A 308 -29.23 -21.89 11.12
N LEU A 309 -28.37 -21.40 10.21
CA LEU A 309 -26.96 -21.11 10.54
C LEU A 309 -26.80 -19.97 11.56
N PHE A 310 -27.73 -19.02 11.59
CA PHE A 310 -27.67 -17.82 12.45
C PHE A 310 -28.92 -17.60 13.28
N ALA A 311 -29.92 -18.51 13.22
CA ALA A 311 -31.25 -18.32 13.84
C ALA A 311 -31.18 -18.29 15.37
N ASP A 312 -30.26 -19.02 15.99
CA ASP A 312 -30.26 -19.25 17.43
C ASP A 312 -29.45 -18.22 18.25
N GLY A 313 -28.92 -17.15 17.62
CA GLY A 313 -28.07 -16.24 18.40
C GLY A 313 -27.96 -14.80 17.88
N LEU A 314 -28.46 -14.48 16.69
CA LEU A 314 -28.37 -13.14 16.11
C LEU A 314 -29.69 -12.73 15.44
N VAL A 315 -30.14 -11.51 15.68
CA VAL A 315 -31.28 -10.92 15.00
C VAL A 315 -30.91 -10.50 13.59
N LEU A 316 -31.37 -11.22 12.57
CA LEU A 316 -31.16 -10.89 11.17
C LEU A 316 -32.17 -9.83 10.69
N ASP A 317 -31.96 -8.59 11.10
CA ASP A 317 -32.78 -7.43 10.71
C ASP A 317 -32.03 -6.59 9.66
N ALA A 318 -32.77 -5.97 8.74
CA ALA A 318 -32.18 -5.07 7.71
C ALA A 318 -31.37 -3.92 8.31
N ARG A 319 -31.65 -3.51 9.55
CA ARG A 319 -30.86 -2.53 10.31
C ARG A 319 -29.42 -2.99 10.54
N ALA A 320 -29.15 -4.28 10.50
CA ALA A 320 -27.78 -4.82 10.53
C ALA A 320 -26.91 -4.37 9.34
N LEU A 321 -27.51 -3.91 8.23
CA LEU A 321 -26.78 -3.32 7.10
C LEU A 321 -26.29 -1.88 7.34
N LEU A 322 -26.78 -1.18 8.36
CA LEU A 322 -26.40 0.22 8.62
C LEU A 322 -24.87 0.41 8.68
N PRO A 323 -24.07 -0.42 9.38
CA PRO A 323 -22.61 -0.27 9.37
C PRO A 323 -22.01 -0.35 7.97
N ALA A 324 -22.52 -1.24 7.10
CA ALA A 324 -22.06 -1.37 5.72
C ALA A 324 -22.49 -0.16 4.87
N VAL A 325 -23.69 0.36 5.05
CA VAL A 325 -24.17 1.58 4.38
C VAL A 325 -23.33 2.79 4.79
N PHE A 326 -23.07 2.96 6.10
CA PHE A 326 -22.20 4.03 6.62
C PHE A 326 -20.73 3.86 6.22
N MET A 327 -20.37 2.73 5.69
CA MET A 327 -19.07 2.52 5.05
C MET A 327 -19.09 2.84 3.55
N LEU A 328 -20.04 2.27 2.81
CA LEU A 328 -20.08 2.37 1.34
C LEU A 328 -20.50 3.76 0.84
N VAL A 329 -21.50 4.40 1.46
CA VAL A 329 -22.03 5.68 1.00
C VAL A 329 -20.98 6.81 1.13
N PRO A 330 -20.35 7.04 2.30
CA PRO A 330 -19.31 8.05 2.41
C PRO A 330 -18.07 7.72 1.57
N LEU A 331 -17.84 6.44 1.28
CA LEU A 331 -16.80 5.99 0.38
C LEU A 331 -17.01 6.50 -1.05
N LEU A 332 -18.22 6.35 -1.58
CA LEU A 332 -18.62 6.87 -2.88
C LEU A 332 -18.54 8.41 -2.91
N LEU A 333 -18.75 9.06 -1.77
CA LEU A 333 -18.57 10.51 -1.58
C LEU A 333 -17.09 10.93 -1.39
N ARG A 334 -16.15 9.98 -1.49
CA ARG A 334 -14.69 10.19 -1.39
C ARG A 334 -14.23 10.80 -0.05
N TRP A 335 -14.84 10.40 1.03
CA TRP A 335 -14.39 10.79 2.37
C TRP A 335 -13.05 10.11 2.71
N ASP A 336 -12.37 10.63 3.75
CA ASP A 336 -11.16 9.98 4.30
C ASP A 336 -11.51 8.60 4.88
N VAL A 337 -10.72 7.57 4.50
CA VAL A 337 -10.97 6.16 4.89
C VAL A 337 -11.10 5.99 6.40
N LYS A 338 -10.31 6.71 7.20
CA LYS A 338 -10.37 6.63 8.67
C LYS A 338 -11.70 7.16 9.22
N LYS A 339 -12.22 8.23 8.63
CA LYS A 339 -13.55 8.78 9.02
C LYS A 339 -14.66 7.82 8.64
N ILE A 340 -14.58 7.24 7.46
CA ILE A 340 -15.53 6.23 6.97
C ILE A 340 -15.58 5.04 7.94
N MET A 341 -14.41 4.48 8.28
CA MET A 341 -14.31 3.37 9.22
C MET A 341 -14.87 3.74 10.60
N ALA A 342 -14.56 4.94 11.11
CA ALA A 342 -15.08 5.41 12.39
C ALA A 342 -16.62 5.55 12.37
N CYS A 343 -17.21 6.10 11.29
CA CYS A 343 -18.66 6.18 11.13
C CYS A 343 -19.30 4.79 11.09
N SER A 344 -18.70 3.86 10.36
CA SER A 344 -19.19 2.46 10.29
C SER A 344 -19.10 1.76 11.64
N ILE A 345 -18.01 1.95 12.41
CA ILE A 345 -17.86 1.42 13.77
C ILE A 345 -18.95 1.99 14.67
N LEU A 346 -19.18 3.30 14.66
CA LEU A 346 -20.23 3.94 15.47
C LEU A 346 -21.62 3.39 15.13
N ALA A 347 -21.95 3.29 13.83
CA ALA A 347 -23.20 2.70 13.40
C ALA A 347 -23.35 1.25 13.88
N GLY A 348 -22.27 0.45 13.79
CA GLY A 348 -22.27 -0.91 14.26
C GLY A 348 -22.41 -1.05 15.78
N CYS A 349 -21.77 -0.15 16.55
CA CYS A 349 -21.98 -0.11 18.00
C CYS A 349 -23.45 0.17 18.35
N VAL A 350 -24.09 1.12 17.67
CA VAL A 350 -25.51 1.42 17.86
C VAL A 350 -26.39 0.20 17.54
N VAL A 351 -26.11 -0.49 16.42
CA VAL A 351 -26.85 -1.71 16.04
C VAL A 351 -26.61 -2.84 17.04
N SER A 352 -25.38 -3.05 17.50
CA SER A 352 -25.08 -4.07 18.51
C SER A 352 -25.82 -3.83 19.83
N LEU A 353 -25.95 -2.58 20.27
CA LEU A 353 -26.68 -2.21 21.49
C LEU A 353 -28.20 -2.25 21.30
N ALA A 354 -28.71 -1.67 20.20
CA ALA A 354 -30.15 -1.45 20.02
C ALA A 354 -30.88 -2.65 19.38
N VAL A 355 -30.22 -3.35 18.44
CA VAL A 355 -30.84 -4.47 17.71
C VAL A 355 -30.44 -5.81 18.31
N GLN A 356 -29.16 -6.02 18.58
CA GLN A 356 -28.65 -7.26 19.14
C GLN A 356 -28.76 -7.31 20.69
N GLN A 357 -29.24 -6.24 21.34
CA GLN A 357 -29.40 -6.13 22.78
C GLN A 357 -28.14 -6.47 23.60
N MET A 358 -26.98 -6.22 22.99
CA MET A 358 -25.68 -6.52 23.61
C MET A 358 -25.42 -5.59 24.79
N ALA A 359 -24.97 -6.12 25.93
CA ALA A 359 -24.61 -5.30 27.07
C ALA A 359 -23.42 -4.37 26.74
N PRO A 360 -23.39 -3.10 27.20
CA PRO A 360 -22.29 -2.17 26.90
C PRO A 360 -20.92 -2.69 27.30
N ALA A 361 -20.80 -3.42 28.40
CA ALA A 361 -19.55 -4.04 28.84
C ALA A 361 -19.09 -5.15 27.88
N ALA A 362 -20.02 -5.95 27.37
CA ALA A 362 -19.74 -6.99 26.37
C ALA A 362 -19.31 -6.38 25.03
N LEU A 363 -19.94 -5.26 24.61
CA LEU A 363 -19.52 -4.53 23.42
C LEU A 363 -18.10 -3.97 23.57
N LEU A 364 -17.76 -3.39 24.71
CA LEU A 364 -16.39 -2.89 24.96
C LEU A 364 -15.37 -4.04 24.93
N ARG A 365 -15.70 -5.17 25.54
CA ARG A 365 -14.86 -6.38 25.47
C ARG A 365 -14.70 -6.87 24.02
N CYS A 366 -15.78 -6.89 23.24
CA CYS A 366 -15.77 -7.23 21.83
C CYS A 366 -14.82 -6.32 21.02
N LEU A 367 -14.87 -5.01 21.22
CA LEU A 367 -14.00 -4.05 20.55
C LEU A 367 -12.51 -4.29 20.81
N VAL A 368 -12.15 -4.75 22.02
CA VAL A 368 -10.76 -4.96 22.44
C VAL A 368 -10.29 -6.38 22.07
N PHE A 369 -11.03 -7.40 22.53
CA PHE A 369 -10.61 -8.81 22.44
C PHE A 369 -11.16 -9.53 21.20
N GLY A 370 -12.20 -8.98 20.57
CA GLY A 370 -12.90 -9.58 19.46
C GLY A 370 -14.29 -10.11 19.84
N TYR A 371 -15.05 -10.45 18.82
CA TYR A 371 -16.37 -11.03 19.00
C TYR A 371 -16.27 -12.51 19.39
N GLU A 372 -16.92 -12.88 20.49
CA GLU A 372 -17.10 -14.26 20.97
C GLU A 372 -18.55 -14.64 20.70
N PRO A 373 -18.83 -15.42 19.63
CA PRO A 373 -20.18 -15.80 19.27
C PRO A 373 -20.72 -16.91 20.19
N PRO A 374 -22.04 -17.12 20.22
CA PRO A 374 -22.64 -18.30 20.83
C PRO A 374 -22.12 -19.61 20.21
N ALA A 375 -22.33 -20.74 20.94
CA ALA A 375 -21.98 -22.06 20.45
C ALA A 375 -22.65 -22.38 19.10
N GLY A 376 -21.90 -22.97 18.17
CA GLY A 376 -22.38 -23.26 16.81
C GLY A 376 -22.06 -22.17 15.77
N MET A 377 -21.55 -21.01 16.21
CA MET A 377 -21.19 -19.89 15.33
C MET A 377 -19.70 -19.52 15.41
N GLU A 378 -18.83 -20.46 15.76
CA GLU A 378 -17.39 -20.23 15.98
C GLU A 378 -16.71 -19.55 14.78
N MET A 379 -17.25 -19.72 13.56
CA MET A 379 -16.76 -19.06 12.35
C MET A 379 -16.85 -17.52 12.42
N LEU A 380 -17.76 -16.99 13.26
CA LEU A 380 -17.90 -15.55 13.48
C LEU A 380 -16.94 -15.02 14.55
N ALA A 381 -16.22 -15.87 15.26
CA ALA A 381 -15.25 -15.43 16.27
C ALA A 381 -14.14 -14.56 15.66
N GLY A 382 -13.65 -13.58 16.43
CA GLY A 382 -12.47 -12.80 16.09
C GLY A 382 -12.72 -11.31 15.87
N GLY A 383 -11.76 -10.65 15.23
CA GLY A 383 -11.66 -9.18 15.20
C GLY A 383 -11.10 -8.63 16.51
N GLY A 384 -11.39 -7.37 16.82
CA GLY A 384 -10.93 -6.68 18.01
C GLY A 384 -9.53 -6.08 17.86
N LEU A 385 -9.23 -5.14 18.73
CA LEU A 385 -7.96 -4.42 18.72
C LEU A 385 -6.75 -5.36 18.81
N LEU A 386 -6.83 -6.37 19.66
CA LEU A 386 -5.72 -7.32 19.88
C LEU A 386 -5.44 -8.22 18.69
N SER A 387 -6.40 -8.46 17.80
CA SER A 387 -6.17 -9.25 16.58
C SER A 387 -5.13 -8.59 15.66
N MET A 388 -4.97 -7.28 15.76
CA MET A 388 -4.00 -6.51 14.98
C MET A 388 -2.63 -6.35 15.66
N ALA A 389 -2.43 -6.85 16.87
CA ALA A 389 -1.20 -6.65 17.64
C ALA A 389 0.04 -7.26 16.97
N GLN A 390 -0.08 -8.47 16.44
CA GLN A 390 1.02 -9.15 15.73
C GLN A 390 1.44 -8.36 14.50
N VAL A 391 0.47 -7.90 13.70
CA VAL A 391 0.72 -7.11 12.48
C VAL A 391 1.32 -5.76 12.83
N ALA A 392 0.81 -5.10 13.89
CA ALA A 392 1.37 -3.85 14.40
C ALA A 392 2.84 -4.04 14.83
N GLY A 393 3.17 -5.16 15.48
CA GLY A 393 4.55 -5.53 15.83
C GLY A 393 5.45 -5.69 14.61
N ILE A 394 4.99 -6.39 13.58
CA ILE A 394 5.71 -6.53 12.29
C ILE A 394 5.99 -5.14 11.70
N VAL A 395 4.97 -4.30 11.61
CA VAL A 395 5.09 -2.97 11.01
C VAL A 395 5.97 -2.04 11.84
N LEU A 396 5.94 -2.13 13.17
CA LEU A 396 6.83 -1.37 14.06
C LEU A 396 8.30 -1.75 13.85
N LEU A 397 8.61 -3.06 13.84
CA LEU A 397 9.98 -3.57 13.65
C LEU A 397 10.52 -3.19 12.26
N THR A 398 9.74 -3.46 11.20
CA THR A 398 10.16 -3.16 9.82
C THR A 398 10.37 -1.67 9.59
N SER A 399 9.56 -0.82 10.21
CA SER A 399 9.73 0.63 10.11
C SER A 399 10.91 1.15 10.95
N ALA A 400 11.22 0.50 12.07
CA ALA A 400 12.36 0.89 12.88
C ALA A 400 13.67 0.74 12.09
N TYR A 401 13.88 -0.39 11.41
CA TYR A 401 15.12 -0.54 10.64
C TYR A 401 15.09 0.12 9.25
N ALA A 402 13.93 0.53 8.75
CA ALA A 402 13.86 1.32 7.52
C ALA A 402 14.75 2.58 7.59
N GLY A 403 14.72 3.28 8.73
CA GLY A 403 15.60 4.42 8.98
C GLY A 403 17.09 4.08 9.05
N LEU A 404 17.43 2.86 9.50
CA LEU A 404 18.82 2.36 9.51
C LEU A 404 19.29 1.98 8.10
N LEU A 405 18.46 1.31 7.31
CA LEU A 405 18.77 0.94 5.92
C LEU A 405 19.12 2.16 5.07
N GLU A 406 18.32 3.23 5.19
CA GLU A 406 18.54 4.47 4.47
C GLU A 406 19.86 5.15 4.90
N ALA A 407 20.12 5.23 6.22
CA ALA A 407 21.29 5.93 6.76
C ALA A 407 22.60 5.17 6.55
N THR A 408 22.58 3.83 6.53
CA THR A 408 23.78 2.99 6.41
C THR A 408 24.19 2.71 4.96
N GLY A 409 23.34 3.04 3.97
CA GLY A 409 23.62 2.73 2.56
C GLY A 409 23.78 1.22 2.30
N LEU A 410 23.10 0.38 3.07
CA LEU A 410 23.29 -1.07 3.05
C LEU A 410 23.05 -1.68 1.65
N LEU A 411 22.20 -1.04 0.84
CA LEU A 411 21.86 -1.48 -0.52
C LEU A 411 22.72 -0.84 -1.63
N ASP A 412 23.67 0.04 -1.31
CA ASP A 412 24.46 0.74 -2.33
C ASP A 412 25.27 -0.21 -3.23
N GLY A 413 25.73 -1.35 -2.67
CA GLY A 413 26.39 -2.41 -3.43
C GLY A 413 25.54 -3.02 -4.54
N LEU A 414 24.22 -2.99 -4.39
CA LEU A 414 23.26 -3.52 -5.37
C LEU A 414 23.24 -2.68 -6.66
N SER A 415 23.56 -1.39 -6.59
CA SER A 415 23.61 -0.50 -7.75
C SER A 415 24.62 -0.97 -8.81
N SER A 416 25.79 -1.47 -8.39
CA SER A 416 26.80 -2.02 -9.30
C SER A 416 26.31 -3.30 -9.98
N LEU A 417 25.58 -4.16 -9.25
CA LEU A 417 24.96 -5.36 -9.79
C LEU A 417 23.86 -5.00 -10.81
N CYS A 418 23.01 -4.02 -10.51
CA CYS A 418 22.00 -3.53 -11.44
C CYS A 418 22.61 -3.03 -12.75
N LYS A 419 23.72 -2.28 -12.69
CA LYS A 419 24.46 -1.85 -13.89
C LYS A 419 24.97 -3.02 -14.72
N ARG A 420 25.52 -4.05 -14.10
CA ARG A 420 25.99 -5.26 -14.83
C ARG A 420 24.84 -6.02 -15.46
N LEU A 421 23.75 -6.25 -14.71
CA LEU A 421 22.56 -6.96 -15.19
C LEU A 421 21.88 -6.21 -16.34
N SER A 422 21.89 -4.88 -16.32
CA SER A 422 21.25 -4.07 -17.37
C SER A 422 21.91 -4.21 -18.73
N LEU A 423 23.19 -4.57 -18.80
CA LEU A 423 23.89 -4.85 -20.07
C LEU A 423 23.32 -6.07 -20.79
N GLY A 424 22.82 -7.08 -20.07
CA GLY A 424 22.23 -8.29 -20.65
C GLY A 424 20.70 -8.24 -20.76
N LEU A 425 20.04 -7.78 -19.69
CA LEU A 425 18.57 -7.82 -19.56
C LEU A 425 17.86 -6.55 -20.03
N GLY A 426 18.60 -5.43 -20.16
CA GLY A 426 18.06 -4.09 -20.38
C GLY A 426 17.60 -3.41 -19.08
N ALA A 427 17.44 -2.09 -19.14
CA ALA A 427 17.12 -1.26 -17.96
C ALA A 427 15.74 -1.63 -17.34
N PHE A 428 14.72 -1.90 -18.16
CA PHE A 428 13.39 -2.22 -17.71
C PHE A 428 13.35 -3.50 -16.85
N ARG A 429 13.79 -4.62 -17.41
CA ARG A 429 13.80 -5.92 -16.72
C ARG A 429 14.67 -5.88 -15.47
N THR A 430 15.81 -5.20 -15.54
CA THR A 430 16.69 -5.02 -14.38
C THR A 430 16.00 -4.25 -13.27
N THR A 431 15.27 -3.17 -13.57
CA THR A 431 14.56 -2.38 -12.56
C THR A 431 13.43 -3.20 -11.90
N VAL A 432 12.65 -3.96 -12.69
CA VAL A 432 11.61 -4.85 -12.15
C VAL A 432 12.23 -5.92 -11.25
N LEU A 433 13.28 -6.62 -11.70
CA LEU A 433 13.94 -7.68 -10.94
C LEU A 433 14.64 -7.14 -9.68
N ALA A 434 15.23 -5.94 -9.73
CA ALA A 434 15.81 -5.29 -8.57
C ALA A 434 14.76 -4.96 -7.49
N GLY A 435 13.51 -4.77 -7.88
CA GLY A 435 12.40 -4.57 -6.95
C GLY A 435 12.22 -5.71 -5.97
N LEU A 436 12.45 -6.95 -6.36
CA LEU A 436 12.24 -8.12 -5.49
C LEU A 436 13.18 -8.16 -4.28
N PRO A 437 14.52 -8.15 -4.41
CA PRO A 437 15.41 -8.10 -3.26
C PRO A 437 15.28 -6.80 -2.46
N VAL A 438 14.97 -5.68 -3.11
CA VAL A 438 14.70 -4.43 -2.41
C VAL A 438 13.43 -4.55 -1.57
N ALA A 439 12.33 -5.13 -2.09
CA ALA A 439 11.11 -5.39 -1.34
C ALA A 439 11.36 -6.30 -0.13
N ALA A 440 12.14 -7.37 -0.32
CA ALA A 440 12.47 -8.32 0.72
C ALA A 440 13.24 -7.68 1.89
N VAL A 441 14.16 -6.75 1.60
CA VAL A 441 14.97 -6.08 2.63
C VAL A 441 14.23 -4.87 3.21
N SER A 442 13.53 -4.08 2.38
CA SER A 442 12.81 -2.89 2.86
C SER A 442 11.57 -3.22 3.69
N CYS A 443 10.95 -4.38 3.47
CA CYS A 443 9.72 -4.85 4.13
C CYS A 443 8.55 -3.85 4.05
N ASN A 444 8.69 -2.81 3.28
CA ASN A 444 7.75 -1.70 3.15
C ASN A 444 7.71 -1.22 1.70
N GLN A 445 6.52 -1.18 1.10
CA GLN A 445 6.31 -0.78 -0.29
C GLN A 445 6.82 0.65 -0.57
N THR A 446 6.52 1.60 0.30
CA THR A 446 6.91 3.01 0.13
C THR A 446 8.43 3.17 0.10
N LEU A 447 9.14 2.58 1.08
CA LEU A 447 10.60 2.56 1.12
C LEU A 447 11.16 1.79 -0.07
N GLY A 448 10.56 0.65 -0.42
CA GLY A 448 10.97 -0.15 -1.58
C GLY A 448 10.92 0.64 -2.89
N ILE A 449 9.86 1.41 -3.12
CA ILE A 449 9.74 2.29 -4.30
C ILE A 449 10.88 3.32 -4.34
N MET A 450 11.14 4.01 -3.21
CA MET A 450 12.21 5.00 -3.12
C MET A 450 13.59 4.41 -3.38
N LEU A 451 13.90 3.29 -2.72
CA LEU A 451 15.18 2.60 -2.87
C LEU A 451 15.38 2.03 -4.28
N THR A 452 14.35 1.38 -4.86
CA THR A 452 14.44 0.86 -6.24
C THR A 452 14.68 2.00 -7.23
N LYS A 453 13.98 3.13 -7.06
CA LYS A 453 14.22 4.32 -7.89
C LYS A 453 15.63 4.83 -7.75
N GLN A 454 16.17 4.94 -6.53
CA GLN A 454 17.55 5.41 -6.31
C GLN A 454 18.58 4.46 -6.92
N LEU A 455 18.44 3.15 -6.70
CA LEU A 455 19.37 2.13 -7.20
C LEU A 455 19.41 2.06 -8.73
N CYS A 456 18.25 2.16 -9.36
CA CYS A 456 18.11 2.01 -10.81
C CYS A 456 18.11 3.33 -11.58
N ALA A 457 18.11 4.49 -10.91
CA ALA A 457 18.15 5.79 -11.58
C ALA A 457 19.32 5.94 -12.61
N PRO A 458 20.54 5.42 -12.34
CA PRO A 458 21.64 5.51 -13.30
C PRO A 458 21.43 4.71 -14.60
N LEU A 459 20.42 3.85 -14.67
CA LEU A 459 20.08 3.06 -15.86
C LEU A 459 19.18 3.82 -16.84
N TRP A 460 18.63 4.96 -16.44
CA TRP A 460 17.59 5.68 -17.16
C TRP A 460 18.00 7.11 -17.46
N GLN A 461 17.72 7.55 -18.69
CA GLN A 461 17.99 8.93 -19.09
C GLN A 461 16.92 9.90 -18.58
N ASN A 462 15.66 9.43 -18.52
CA ASN A 462 14.51 10.22 -18.08
C ASN A 462 13.75 9.51 -16.97
N GLY A 463 13.38 10.25 -15.90
CA GLY A 463 12.56 9.72 -14.82
C GLY A 463 11.20 9.17 -15.28
N LYS A 464 10.64 9.70 -16.37
CA LYS A 464 9.37 9.26 -16.94
C LYS A 464 9.38 7.80 -17.39
N GLU A 465 10.51 7.32 -17.88
CA GLU A 465 10.65 5.93 -18.34
C GLU A 465 10.65 4.94 -17.18
N MET A 466 10.96 5.40 -15.96
CA MET A 466 10.94 4.57 -14.75
C MET A 466 9.55 4.31 -14.19
N VAL A 467 8.50 5.01 -14.64
CA VAL A 467 7.14 4.86 -14.11
C VAL A 467 6.68 3.41 -14.16
N LEU A 468 6.66 2.82 -15.34
CA LEU A 468 6.13 1.46 -15.51
C LEU A 468 6.99 0.38 -14.82
N PRO A 469 8.34 0.38 -14.89
CA PRO A 469 9.11 -0.61 -14.16
C PRO A 469 9.00 -0.46 -12.63
N LEU A 470 8.69 0.71 -12.08
CA LEU A 470 8.37 0.87 -10.67
C LEU A 470 6.96 0.37 -10.35
N GLU A 471 5.95 0.78 -11.13
CA GLU A 471 4.55 0.40 -10.91
C GLU A 471 4.28 -1.08 -11.16
N ASN A 472 4.87 -1.67 -12.21
CA ASN A 472 4.73 -3.08 -12.56
C ASN A 472 5.71 -3.98 -11.80
N GLY A 473 6.74 -3.40 -11.19
CA GLY A 473 7.75 -4.08 -10.39
C GLY A 473 7.48 -3.94 -8.91
N ILE A 474 8.23 -3.07 -8.25
CA ILE A 474 8.27 -2.96 -6.78
C ILE A 474 6.90 -2.74 -6.13
N VAL A 475 5.97 -2.00 -6.78
CA VAL A 475 4.63 -1.75 -6.23
C VAL A 475 3.85 -3.05 -6.04
N LEU A 476 3.92 -3.96 -6.99
CA LEU A 476 3.26 -5.26 -6.94
C LEU A 476 4.10 -6.32 -6.22
N LEU A 477 5.40 -6.37 -6.50
CA LEU A 477 6.30 -7.38 -5.93
C LEU A 477 6.46 -7.25 -4.40
N ALA A 478 6.31 -6.04 -3.84
CA ALA A 478 6.30 -5.87 -2.40
C ALA A 478 5.18 -6.65 -1.70
N ALA A 479 4.07 -6.89 -2.37
CA ALA A 479 2.94 -7.62 -1.83
C ALA A 479 3.13 -9.15 -1.85
N ILE A 480 4.04 -9.67 -2.68
CA ILE A 480 4.37 -11.10 -2.73
C ILE A 480 5.29 -11.49 -1.57
N ILE A 481 5.98 -10.53 -0.96
CA ILE A 481 6.91 -10.79 0.14
C ILE A 481 6.12 -11.03 1.44
N PRO A 482 6.22 -12.23 2.05
CA PRO A 482 5.39 -12.61 3.21
C PRO A 482 5.53 -11.70 4.43
N TRP A 483 6.69 -11.11 4.63
CA TRP A 483 7.00 -10.22 5.76
C TRP A 483 6.92 -8.73 5.41
N SER A 484 6.62 -8.39 4.16
CA SER A 484 6.36 -7.01 3.78
C SER A 484 5.00 -6.55 4.32
N ILE A 485 4.92 -5.29 4.73
CA ILE A 485 3.66 -4.66 5.16
C ILE A 485 2.57 -4.82 4.07
N ALA A 486 2.97 -4.71 2.80
CA ALA A 486 2.07 -4.85 1.66
C ALA A 486 1.44 -6.25 1.55
N GLY A 487 2.20 -7.32 1.87
CA GLY A 487 1.70 -8.70 1.86
C GLY A 487 1.04 -9.10 3.18
N SER A 488 1.77 -8.92 4.29
CA SER A 488 1.36 -9.43 5.61
C SER A 488 0.07 -8.80 6.16
N VAL A 489 -0.13 -7.49 5.94
CA VAL A 489 -1.30 -6.79 6.50
C VAL A 489 -2.62 -7.24 5.89
N PRO A 490 -2.78 -7.30 4.55
CA PRO A 490 -4.01 -7.83 3.97
C PRO A 490 -4.26 -9.29 4.34
N CYS A 491 -3.22 -10.14 4.35
CA CYS A 491 -3.36 -11.53 4.78
C CYS A 491 -3.91 -11.63 6.21
N ALA A 492 -3.35 -10.86 7.14
CA ALA A 492 -3.79 -10.85 8.52
C ALA A 492 -5.22 -10.29 8.69
N ILE A 493 -5.61 -9.27 7.92
CA ILE A 493 -6.99 -8.74 7.90
C ILE A 493 -7.97 -9.84 7.49
N MET A 494 -7.58 -10.67 6.52
CA MET A 494 -8.37 -11.80 6.02
C MET A 494 -8.31 -13.03 6.93
N GLY A 495 -7.45 -13.04 7.96
CA GLY A 495 -7.27 -14.17 8.87
C GLY A 495 -6.64 -15.39 8.20
N VAL A 496 -5.67 -15.16 7.29
CA VAL A 496 -4.88 -16.19 6.60
C VAL A 496 -3.39 -15.87 6.71
N GLY A 497 -2.56 -16.89 6.51
CA GLY A 497 -1.12 -16.74 6.41
C GLY A 497 -0.66 -16.38 4.98
N PRO A 498 0.67 -16.35 4.76
CA PRO A 498 1.25 -16.05 3.46
C PRO A 498 1.03 -17.15 2.41
N GLU A 499 0.47 -18.29 2.79
CA GLU A 499 0.19 -19.44 1.92
C GLU A 499 -0.81 -19.09 0.81
N CYS A 500 -1.55 -18.00 0.94
CA CYS A 500 -2.45 -17.49 -0.09
C CYS A 500 -1.72 -16.73 -1.23
N LEU A 501 -0.48 -16.27 -1.01
CA LEU A 501 0.26 -15.45 -1.98
C LEU A 501 0.53 -16.12 -3.33
N PRO A 502 0.78 -17.45 -3.43
CA PRO A 502 0.87 -18.14 -4.72
C PRO A 502 -0.37 -17.99 -5.59
N TYR A 503 -1.55 -17.86 -4.97
CA TYR A 503 -2.82 -17.68 -5.66
C TYR A 503 -3.12 -16.21 -6.03
N ALA A 504 -2.28 -15.27 -5.61
CA ALA A 504 -2.42 -13.85 -5.93
C ALA A 504 -1.91 -13.54 -7.35
N CYS A 505 -2.59 -14.10 -8.34
CA CYS A 505 -2.15 -14.18 -9.74
C CYS A 505 -1.78 -12.81 -10.35
N TYR A 506 -2.50 -11.75 -10.03
CA TYR A 506 -2.26 -10.41 -10.59
C TYR A 506 -0.88 -9.85 -10.22
N LEU A 507 -0.39 -10.15 -9.01
CA LEU A 507 0.86 -9.58 -8.48
C LEU A 507 2.10 -10.01 -9.28
N TYR A 508 2.08 -11.19 -9.88
CA TYR A 508 3.18 -11.68 -10.71
C TYR A 508 2.86 -11.73 -12.20
N MET A 509 1.58 -11.86 -12.59
CA MET A 509 1.21 -11.82 -14.01
C MET A 509 1.54 -10.48 -14.68
N VAL A 510 1.33 -9.35 -13.99
CA VAL A 510 1.64 -8.02 -14.53
C VAL A 510 3.14 -7.85 -14.77
N PRO A 511 4.04 -8.03 -13.78
CA PRO A 511 5.48 -7.90 -14.03
C PRO A 511 5.99 -8.90 -15.07
N LEU A 512 5.52 -10.15 -15.08
CA LEU A 512 5.94 -11.17 -16.03
C LEU A 512 5.53 -10.83 -17.46
N THR A 513 4.26 -10.49 -17.69
CA THR A 513 3.78 -10.14 -19.03
C THR A 513 4.47 -8.91 -19.59
N ASP A 514 4.70 -7.88 -18.75
CA ASP A 514 5.37 -6.66 -19.21
C ASP A 514 6.86 -6.91 -19.52
N MET A 515 7.55 -7.74 -18.71
CA MET A 515 8.93 -8.18 -19.01
C MET A 515 9.05 -9.02 -20.29
N LEU A 516 8.02 -9.83 -20.61
CA LEU A 516 8.02 -10.68 -21.82
C LEU A 516 7.70 -9.88 -23.07
N LEU A 517 6.72 -8.98 -23.01
CA LEU A 517 6.24 -8.22 -24.16
C LEU A 517 7.19 -7.08 -24.57
N ARG A 518 7.91 -6.49 -23.64
CA ARG A 518 8.90 -5.47 -23.96
C ARG A 518 10.17 -6.12 -24.48
N ARG A 519 10.34 -6.08 -25.79
CA ARG A 519 11.64 -6.33 -26.40
C ARG A 519 12.63 -5.27 -25.91
N ARG A 520 13.91 -5.65 -25.78
CA ARG A 520 15.07 -4.87 -25.25
C ARG A 520 15.06 -3.40 -25.61
#